data_9fd0c389621f1f86333bdd7cc46315fa
#
_entry.id   9fd0c389621f1f86333bdd7cc46315fa
#
_cell.length_a   1.000
_cell.length_b   1.000
_cell.length_c   1.000
_cell.angle_alpha   90.00
_cell.angle_beta   90.00
_cell.angle_gamma   90.00
#
_symmetry.space_group_name_H-M   'P 1'
#
loop_
_entity.id
_entity.type
_entity.pdbx_description
1 polymer ?
#
loop_
_entity_poly.entity_id
_entity_poly.type
_entity_poly.pdbx_seq_one_letter_code
_entity_poly.pdbx_strand_id
1 'polypeptide(L)'
;NGKTASTDHVRANMHQRIYLSTSGGSTWTQVGEASPDCAVGAAERPFAAARARRRQGASLEALVHAVLVGACRCIDPQRHQPCRIETLMGAIGLQRRLQAQQPRRCVAFGFTPWKQRNLRRFLAGSQLRFRAPWRRIPQGVDAVVVWGRRAKPRLLEAAARRQLPVLQVEDGFLRSVGLGADLVDPVSWVVDHQGVYYDATRPSDLETLLATQQWTSAQCQRAAALRQRLVQEAITKYNLQAEPWSRPAGQRRVVLVIGQVESDASIRYGAPGLRTNRALLEAVRAAEPQAYLVYKPHPDVVAGLCRAGAGEDAAAQLCDEVLPQGSIQQLFTQIDALHVLTSLAGFEALLRGLEVHCWGLPFYAGWGLTHDRERCGRRQRQLSLDELVHAALIDYPRYVSRDSGWFITAEQAIEELVAWRAAPPQRRTLVQALFRHWGRLRRR
;
A
#
# COMPACT_ATOMS: atom_id res chain seq x y z
N ASN A 1 -9.68 14.01 -45.07
CA ASN A 1 -9.78 14.26 -43.62
C ASN A 1 -9.22 13.08 -42.86
N GLY A 2 -7.86 13.03 -42.79
CA GLY A 2 -7.15 11.92 -42.20
C GLY A 2 -7.13 12.04 -40.69
N LYS A 3 -7.60 11.02 -40.02
CA LYS A 3 -7.24 10.73 -38.64
C LYS A 3 -5.85 10.13 -38.65
N THR A 4 -4.84 10.89 -38.29
CA THR A 4 -3.51 10.37 -38.01
C THR A 4 -3.58 9.53 -36.75
N ALA A 5 -3.44 8.22 -36.88
CA ALA A 5 -3.14 7.33 -35.78
C ALA A 5 -1.82 7.78 -35.15
N SER A 6 -1.81 7.92 -33.80
CA SER A 6 -0.59 8.14 -33.04
C SER A 6 0.33 6.93 -33.23
N THR A 7 1.33 7.06 -34.09
CA THR A 7 2.37 6.06 -34.24
C THR A 7 3.33 6.19 -33.05
N ASP A 8 3.35 5.17 -32.20
CA ASP A 8 4.43 5.02 -31.22
C ASP A 8 5.75 4.88 -31.98
N HIS A 9 6.69 5.76 -31.72
CA HIS A 9 7.99 5.75 -32.39
C HIS A 9 8.96 4.86 -31.60
N VAL A 10 9.56 3.90 -32.30
CA VAL A 10 10.68 3.10 -31.79
C VAL A 10 11.95 3.63 -32.42
N ARG A 11 12.94 3.99 -31.63
CA ARG A 11 14.24 4.48 -32.06
C ARG A 11 15.36 3.62 -31.47
N ALA A 12 16.25 3.11 -32.30
CA ALA A 12 17.51 2.50 -31.88
C ALA A 12 18.64 3.51 -32.09
N ASN A 13 19.56 3.65 -31.13
CA ASN A 13 20.75 4.49 -31.30
C ASN A 13 22.00 3.61 -31.55
N MET A 14 23.12 4.25 -31.89
CA MET A 14 24.39 3.56 -32.16
C MET A 14 24.97 2.75 -30.97
N HIS A 15 24.37 2.83 -29.78
CA HIS A 15 24.79 2.07 -28.58
C HIS A 15 23.85 0.92 -28.27
N GLN A 16 23.05 0.48 -29.24
CA GLN A 16 22.20 -0.72 -29.13
C GLN A 16 21.11 -0.64 -28.04
N ARG A 17 20.73 0.57 -27.60
CA ARG A 17 19.65 0.78 -26.64
C ARG A 17 18.34 1.06 -27.35
N ILE A 18 17.28 0.39 -26.94
CA ILE A 18 15.94 0.57 -27.50
C ILE A 18 15.17 1.51 -26.60
N TYR A 19 14.60 2.55 -27.19
CA TYR A 19 13.79 3.54 -26.49
C TYR A 19 12.35 3.52 -27.04
N LEU A 20 11.39 3.74 -26.16
CA LEU A 20 9.99 3.88 -26.50
C LEU A 20 9.53 5.29 -26.12
N SER A 21 8.93 6.00 -27.07
CA SER A 21 8.29 7.28 -26.80
C SER A 21 6.78 7.13 -26.91
N THR A 22 6.08 7.52 -25.84
CA THR A 22 4.62 7.50 -25.76
C THR A 22 3.99 8.87 -25.97
N SER A 23 4.80 9.90 -26.20
CA SER A 23 4.39 11.30 -26.26
C SER A 23 4.84 12.03 -27.53
N GLY A 24 4.75 11.35 -28.68
CA GLY A 24 5.07 11.99 -29.97
C GLY A 24 6.51 12.45 -30.12
N GLY A 25 7.48 11.79 -29.48
CA GLY A 25 8.91 12.04 -29.64
C GLY A 25 9.54 13.01 -28.64
N SER A 26 8.79 13.59 -27.72
CA SER A 26 9.31 14.56 -26.73
C SER A 26 9.99 13.92 -25.52
N THR A 27 9.67 12.67 -25.19
CA THR A 27 10.29 11.90 -24.11
C THR A 27 10.52 10.46 -24.53
N TRP A 28 11.73 9.95 -24.29
CA TRP A 28 12.14 8.61 -24.66
C TRP A 28 12.52 7.83 -23.41
N THR A 29 11.90 6.67 -23.20
CA THR A 29 12.25 5.76 -22.11
C THR A 29 13.01 4.58 -22.68
N GLN A 30 14.19 4.29 -22.15
CA GLN A 30 14.95 3.11 -22.52
C GLN A 30 14.21 1.87 -22.06
N VAL A 31 13.84 0.97 -22.98
CA VAL A 31 13.07 -0.24 -22.71
C VAL A 31 13.83 -1.52 -22.99
N GLY A 32 15.03 -1.44 -23.55
CA GLY A 32 15.87 -2.61 -23.80
C GLY A 32 17.26 -2.24 -24.34
N GLU A 33 18.10 -3.25 -24.43
CA GLU A 33 19.39 -3.19 -25.11
C GLU A 33 19.48 -4.33 -26.12
N ALA A 34 20.03 -4.06 -27.29
CA ALA A 34 20.35 -5.09 -28.25
C ALA A 34 21.62 -5.83 -27.77
N SER A 35 21.63 -7.17 -27.83
CA SER A 35 22.83 -7.95 -27.47
C SER A 35 24.00 -7.61 -28.41
N PRO A 36 25.25 -7.52 -27.89
CA PRO A 36 26.43 -7.36 -28.74
C PRO A 36 26.56 -8.43 -29.84
N ASP A 37 26.12 -9.65 -29.57
CA ASP A 37 26.08 -10.74 -30.55
C ASP A 37 24.99 -10.57 -31.62
N CYS A 38 24.05 -9.62 -31.40
CA CYS A 38 23.10 -9.16 -32.41
C CYS A 38 23.69 -8.04 -33.29
N ALA A 39 24.94 -7.62 -33.05
CA ALA A 39 25.44 -6.35 -33.54
C ALA A 39 25.76 -6.30 -35.04
N VAL A 40 25.94 -7.38 -35.75
CA VAL A 40 26.03 -7.34 -37.24
C VAL A 40 25.57 -8.66 -37.85
N GLY A 41 25.82 -9.80 -37.24
CA GLY A 41 25.43 -11.11 -37.79
C GLY A 41 24.04 -11.61 -37.38
N ALA A 42 23.56 -11.26 -36.17
CA ALA A 42 22.28 -11.73 -35.66
C ALA A 42 21.12 -10.76 -35.94
N ALA A 43 21.38 -9.44 -36.07
CA ALA A 43 20.36 -8.48 -36.51
C ALA A 43 20.03 -8.64 -38.00
N GLU A 44 20.99 -9.03 -38.84
CA GLU A 44 20.72 -9.35 -40.24
C GLU A 44 19.92 -10.64 -40.41
N ARG A 45 20.12 -11.65 -39.56
CA ARG A 45 19.38 -12.92 -39.67
C ARG A 45 17.87 -12.79 -39.40
N PRO A 46 17.38 -12.10 -38.35
CA PRO A 46 15.97 -11.83 -38.19
C PRO A 46 15.38 -10.96 -39.30
N PHE A 47 16.12 -9.96 -39.78
CA PHE A 47 15.68 -9.12 -40.89
C PHE A 47 15.71 -9.86 -42.23
N ALA A 48 16.66 -10.74 -42.46
CA ALA A 48 16.71 -11.59 -43.64
C ALA A 48 15.58 -12.65 -43.59
N ALA A 49 15.34 -13.27 -42.45
CA ALA A 49 14.22 -14.17 -42.22
C ALA A 49 12.86 -13.43 -42.32
N ALA A 50 12.75 -12.21 -41.81
CA ALA A 50 11.57 -11.37 -41.95
C ALA A 50 11.36 -10.92 -43.40
N ARG A 51 12.43 -10.63 -44.17
CA ARG A 51 12.38 -10.36 -45.61
C ARG A 51 11.93 -11.57 -46.43
N ALA A 52 12.48 -12.76 -46.10
CA ALA A 52 12.05 -14.02 -46.74
C ALA A 52 10.61 -14.37 -46.43
N ARG A 53 10.17 -14.17 -45.19
CA ARG A 53 8.78 -14.39 -44.77
C ARG A 53 7.82 -13.34 -45.32
N ARG A 54 8.22 -12.07 -45.55
CA ARG A 54 7.41 -11.10 -46.30
C ARG A 54 7.13 -11.54 -47.72
N ARG A 55 8.09 -12.21 -48.37
CA ARG A 55 7.89 -12.80 -49.69
C ARG A 55 6.96 -14.02 -49.66
N GLN A 56 6.82 -14.67 -48.49
CA GLN A 56 5.96 -15.84 -48.27
C GLN A 56 4.63 -15.49 -47.59
N GLY A 57 4.27 -14.18 -47.43
CA GLY A 57 3.01 -13.76 -46.81
C GLY A 57 2.96 -13.96 -45.30
N ALA A 58 4.09 -13.74 -44.59
CA ALA A 58 4.14 -13.80 -43.11
C ALA A 58 3.17 -12.78 -42.48
N SER A 59 2.43 -13.21 -41.46
CA SER A 59 1.49 -12.37 -40.75
C SER A 59 2.21 -11.28 -39.95
N LEU A 60 1.51 -10.17 -39.62
CA LEU A 60 2.03 -9.12 -38.76
C LEU A 60 2.46 -9.66 -37.39
N GLU A 61 1.70 -10.61 -36.83
CA GLU A 61 2.00 -11.26 -35.57
C GLU A 61 3.32 -12.03 -35.62
N ALA A 62 3.56 -12.78 -36.73
CA ALA A 62 4.83 -13.49 -36.92
C ALA A 62 6.02 -12.53 -37.03
N LEU A 63 5.83 -11.37 -37.67
CA LEU A 63 6.86 -10.34 -37.78
C LEU A 63 7.13 -9.67 -36.40
N VAL A 64 6.07 -9.32 -35.67
CA VAL A 64 6.15 -8.75 -34.32
C VAL A 64 6.85 -9.74 -33.38
N HIS A 65 6.46 -11.02 -33.44
CA HIS A 65 7.11 -12.07 -32.64
C HIS A 65 8.60 -12.19 -32.95
N ALA A 66 8.96 -12.25 -34.23
CA ALA A 66 10.37 -12.38 -34.63
C ALA A 66 11.24 -11.19 -34.19
N VAL A 67 10.67 -9.97 -34.23
CA VAL A 67 11.40 -8.75 -33.86
C VAL A 67 11.41 -8.53 -32.36
N LEU A 68 10.24 -8.54 -31.71
CA LEU A 68 10.13 -8.16 -30.28
C LEU A 68 10.47 -9.32 -29.34
N VAL A 69 10.14 -10.56 -29.70
CA VAL A 69 10.39 -11.72 -28.84
C VAL A 69 11.71 -12.40 -29.19
N GLY A 70 12.01 -12.56 -30.50
CA GLY A 70 13.18 -13.29 -30.98
C GLY A 70 14.48 -12.46 -31.00
N ALA A 71 14.41 -11.14 -31.30
CA ALA A 71 15.59 -10.33 -31.53
C ALA A 71 15.89 -9.31 -30.41
N CYS A 72 14.88 -8.91 -29.60
CA CYS A 72 15.06 -7.91 -28.56
C CYS A 72 15.35 -8.59 -27.21
N ARG A 73 16.31 -8.02 -26.47
CA ARG A 73 16.50 -8.32 -25.04
C ARG A 73 15.86 -7.18 -24.24
N CYS A 74 14.91 -7.56 -23.40
CA CYS A 74 14.23 -6.64 -22.50
C CYS A 74 14.89 -6.66 -21.12
N ILE A 75 14.90 -5.50 -20.47
CA ILE A 75 15.38 -5.36 -19.09
C ILE A 75 14.17 -5.07 -18.20
N ASP A 76 14.03 -5.83 -17.14
CA ASP A 76 13.06 -5.56 -16.08
C ASP A 76 13.38 -4.22 -15.43
N PRO A 77 12.47 -3.22 -15.48
CA PRO A 77 12.75 -1.89 -14.96
C PRO A 77 12.91 -1.84 -13.44
N GLN A 78 12.49 -2.90 -12.74
CA GLN A 78 12.61 -3.03 -11.30
C GLN A 78 13.88 -3.79 -10.89
N ARG A 79 14.12 -4.96 -11.51
CA ARG A 79 15.24 -5.84 -11.13
C ARG A 79 16.54 -5.51 -11.86
N HIS A 80 16.48 -4.65 -12.87
CA HIS A 80 17.62 -4.31 -13.76
C HIS A 80 18.31 -5.54 -14.36
N GLN A 81 17.54 -6.59 -14.65
CA GLN A 81 17.99 -7.87 -15.20
C GLN A 81 17.27 -8.18 -16.51
N PRO A 82 17.87 -8.98 -17.40
CA PRO A 82 17.19 -9.45 -18.58
C PRO A 82 15.84 -10.11 -18.23
N CYS A 83 14.80 -9.79 -18.97
CA CYS A 83 13.47 -10.35 -18.78
C CYS A 83 12.81 -10.68 -20.12
N ARG A 84 11.70 -11.41 -20.04
CA ARG A 84 10.86 -11.67 -21.20
C ARG A 84 10.06 -10.40 -21.55
N ILE A 85 9.72 -10.25 -22.82
CA ILE A 85 8.95 -9.10 -23.31
C ILE A 85 7.60 -8.95 -22.58
N GLU A 86 6.96 -10.07 -22.23
CA GLU A 86 5.69 -10.06 -21.51
C GLU A 86 5.81 -9.40 -20.12
N THR A 87 6.94 -9.60 -19.45
CA THR A 87 7.25 -8.95 -18.16
C THR A 87 7.35 -7.43 -18.34
N LEU A 88 8.12 -6.99 -19.34
CA LEU A 88 8.26 -5.57 -19.65
C LEU A 88 6.93 -4.93 -20.08
N MET A 89 6.17 -5.60 -20.95
CA MET A 89 4.86 -5.11 -21.39
C MET A 89 3.87 -5.05 -20.23
N GLY A 90 3.91 -6.03 -19.32
CA GLY A 90 3.13 -6.00 -18.08
C GLY A 90 3.46 -4.79 -17.21
N ALA A 91 4.75 -4.48 -17.03
CA ALA A 91 5.21 -3.31 -16.28
C ALA A 91 4.75 -2.00 -16.94
N ILE A 92 4.92 -1.85 -18.26
CA ILE A 92 4.46 -0.66 -19.01
C ILE A 92 2.94 -0.54 -18.94
N GLY A 93 2.20 -1.65 -19.10
CA GLY A 93 0.74 -1.69 -18.99
C GLY A 93 0.25 -1.23 -17.63
N LEU A 94 0.94 -1.60 -16.54
CA LEU A 94 0.64 -1.14 -15.20
C LEU A 94 0.83 0.38 -15.06
N GLN A 95 1.96 0.93 -15.58
CA GLN A 95 2.19 2.38 -15.59
C GLN A 95 1.05 3.11 -16.29
N ARG A 96 0.75 2.72 -17.53
CA ARG A 96 -0.30 3.36 -18.36
C ARG A 96 -1.68 3.31 -17.70
N ARG A 97 -2.06 2.15 -17.17
CA ARG A 97 -3.35 1.98 -16.49
C ARG A 97 -3.49 2.87 -15.27
N LEU A 98 -2.49 2.88 -14.37
CA LEU A 98 -2.55 3.70 -13.16
C LEU A 98 -2.47 5.20 -13.47
N GLN A 99 -1.69 5.61 -14.48
CA GLN A 99 -1.62 7.00 -14.91
C GLN A 99 -2.93 7.47 -15.57
N ALA A 100 -3.60 6.63 -16.35
CA ALA A 100 -4.88 6.95 -16.98
C ALA A 100 -6.02 7.15 -15.96
N GLN A 101 -5.92 6.54 -14.79
CA GLN A 101 -6.89 6.69 -13.68
C GLN A 101 -6.69 7.99 -12.88
N GLN A 102 -5.67 8.79 -13.19
CA GLN A 102 -5.34 9.96 -12.40
C GLN A 102 -5.82 11.25 -13.07
N PRO A 103 -6.32 12.23 -12.29
CA PRO A 103 -6.57 13.56 -12.80
C PRO A 103 -5.26 14.20 -13.31
N ARG A 104 -5.33 14.90 -14.43
CA ARG A 104 -4.12 15.51 -15.06
C ARG A 104 -3.51 16.62 -14.21
N ARG A 105 -4.34 17.51 -13.64
CA ARG A 105 -3.91 18.70 -12.90
C ARG A 105 -4.48 18.67 -11.50
N CYS A 106 -3.64 18.43 -10.51
CA CYS A 106 -4.05 18.32 -9.13
C CYS A 106 -3.46 19.45 -8.27
N VAL A 107 -4.22 19.91 -7.29
CA VAL A 107 -3.72 20.78 -6.22
C VAL A 107 -3.76 20.03 -4.89
N ALA A 108 -2.60 19.92 -4.26
CA ALA A 108 -2.44 19.22 -2.98
C ALA A 108 -2.26 20.22 -1.83
N PHE A 109 -3.06 20.05 -0.76
CA PHE A 109 -3.09 20.96 0.38
C PHE A 109 -2.50 20.33 1.63
N GLY A 110 -1.60 21.07 2.30
CA GLY A 110 -1.08 20.70 3.61
C GLY A 110 -0.06 19.57 3.63
N PHE A 111 0.58 19.30 2.50
CA PHE A 111 1.63 18.29 2.41
C PHE A 111 2.99 18.87 2.83
N THR A 112 3.65 18.21 3.78
CA THR A 112 5.05 18.50 4.15
C THR A 112 6.00 18.19 2.99
N PRO A 113 7.22 18.74 2.93
CA PRO A 113 8.16 18.49 1.84
C PRO A 113 8.40 16.99 1.59
N TRP A 114 8.53 16.18 2.65
CA TRP A 114 8.65 14.73 2.54
C TRP A 114 7.42 14.09 1.87
N LYS A 115 6.20 14.47 2.31
CA LYS A 115 4.96 13.99 1.68
C LYS A 115 4.80 14.48 0.24
N GLN A 116 5.26 15.70 -0.08
CA GLN A 116 5.24 16.21 -1.47
C GLN A 116 6.11 15.37 -2.40
N ARG A 117 7.32 14.99 -1.94
CA ARG A 117 8.22 14.10 -2.70
C ARG A 117 7.54 12.77 -2.99
N ASN A 118 6.97 12.14 -1.97
CA ASN A 118 6.27 10.86 -2.13
C ASN A 118 5.01 11.00 -2.99
N LEU A 119 4.21 12.06 -2.83
CA LEU A 119 3.01 12.26 -3.63
C LEU A 119 3.30 12.32 -5.13
N ARG A 120 4.44 12.94 -5.52
CA ARG A 120 4.88 12.96 -6.94
C ARG A 120 5.14 11.56 -7.49
N ARG A 121 5.55 10.62 -6.64
CA ARG A 121 5.77 9.21 -7.03
C ARG A 121 4.43 8.47 -7.18
N PHE A 122 3.54 8.61 -6.20
CA PHE A 122 2.24 7.91 -6.19
C PHE A 122 1.20 8.51 -7.14
N LEU A 123 1.37 9.76 -7.57
CA LEU A 123 0.59 10.42 -8.61
C LEU A 123 1.48 10.76 -9.83
N ALA A 124 2.40 9.86 -10.17
CA ALA A 124 3.23 10.00 -11.36
C ALA A 124 2.36 10.07 -12.62
N GLY A 125 2.52 11.13 -13.42
CA GLY A 125 1.64 11.44 -14.55
C GLY A 125 0.70 12.63 -14.32
N SER A 126 0.47 13.02 -13.04
CA SER A 126 -0.29 14.23 -12.70
C SER A 126 0.62 15.45 -12.56
N GLN A 127 0.16 16.60 -13.01
CA GLN A 127 0.77 17.90 -12.72
C GLN A 127 0.32 18.35 -11.31
N LEU A 128 1.25 18.31 -10.35
CA LEU A 128 0.97 18.59 -8.94
C LEU A 128 1.37 20.03 -8.56
N ARG A 129 0.40 20.78 -8.04
CA ARG A 129 0.61 22.07 -7.39
C ARG A 129 0.42 21.93 -5.89
N PHE A 130 1.36 22.39 -5.07
CA PHE A 130 1.27 22.33 -3.61
C PHE A 130 0.89 23.67 -3.02
N ARG A 131 -0.03 23.66 -2.05
CA ARG A 131 -0.54 24.86 -1.39
C ARG A 131 -0.65 24.64 0.13
N ALA A 132 -0.51 25.72 0.85
CA ALA A 132 -0.79 25.72 2.29
C ALA A 132 -2.30 25.52 2.54
N PRO A 133 -2.70 24.92 3.69
CA PRO A 133 -4.09 24.55 3.96
C PRO A 133 -5.12 25.70 3.98
N TRP A 134 -4.64 26.95 4.10
CA TRP A 134 -5.47 28.15 4.13
C TRP A 134 -5.60 28.87 2.79
N ARG A 135 -4.87 28.42 1.76
CA ARG A 135 -4.92 29.03 0.43
C ARG A 135 -6.16 28.59 -0.33
N ARG A 136 -6.58 29.42 -1.31
CA ARG A 136 -7.68 29.10 -2.21
C ARG A 136 -7.29 28.06 -3.26
N ILE A 137 -8.27 27.31 -3.76
CA ILE A 137 -8.12 26.40 -4.88
C ILE A 137 -7.80 27.23 -6.15
N PRO A 138 -6.67 27.01 -6.83
CA PRO A 138 -6.34 27.75 -8.05
C PRO A 138 -7.27 27.38 -9.21
N GLN A 139 -7.31 28.23 -10.22
CA GLN A 139 -8.00 27.91 -11.49
C GLN A 139 -7.24 26.81 -12.26
N GLY A 140 -7.95 26.13 -13.17
CA GLY A 140 -7.36 25.16 -14.10
C GLY A 140 -6.83 23.90 -13.42
N VAL A 141 -7.45 23.44 -12.33
CA VAL A 141 -7.20 22.13 -11.69
C VAL A 141 -8.39 21.22 -11.89
N ASP A 142 -8.11 19.94 -11.97
CA ASP A 142 -9.09 18.88 -12.22
C ASP A 142 -9.47 18.14 -10.92
N ALA A 143 -8.61 18.22 -9.87
CA ALA A 143 -8.86 17.61 -8.57
C ALA A 143 -8.13 18.31 -7.42
N VAL A 144 -8.65 18.13 -6.21
CA VAL A 144 -8.03 18.51 -4.94
C VAL A 144 -7.48 17.26 -4.28
N VAL A 145 -6.26 17.32 -3.73
CA VAL A 145 -5.63 16.21 -3.01
C VAL A 145 -5.38 16.61 -1.56
N VAL A 146 -5.77 15.75 -0.63
CA VAL A 146 -5.61 15.96 0.83
C VAL A 146 -5.09 14.70 1.50
N TRP A 147 -4.47 14.86 2.67
CA TRP A 147 -4.06 13.73 3.48
C TRP A 147 -5.18 13.29 4.41
N GLY A 148 -5.66 12.06 4.26
CA GLY A 148 -6.72 11.47 5.07
C GLY A 148 -7.88 12.44 5.32
N ARG A 149 -8.28 12.56 6.57
CA ARG A 149 -9.37 13.44 7.03
C ARG A 149 -8.92 14.85 7.47
N ARG A 150 -7.73 15.29 7.05
CA ARG A 150 -7.15 16.59 7.48
C ARG A 150 -7.64 17.80 6.69
N ALA A 151 -8.52 17.60 5.71
CA ALA A 151 -9.10 18.71 4.95
C ALA A 151 -9.99 19.59 5.86
N LYS A 152 -9.83 20.90 5.76
CA LYS A 152 -10.70 21.86 6.45
C LYS A 152 -12.09 21.91 5.76
N PRO A 153 -13.20 22.08 6.51
CA PRO A 153 -14.55 22.16 5.92
C PRO A 153 -14.65 23.17 4.77
N ARG A 154 -14.10 24.38 4.95
CA ARG A 154 -14.06 25.42 3.90
C ARG A 154 -13.41 24.98 2.59
N LEU A 155 -12.39 24.11 2.65
CA LEU A 155 -11.74 23.57 1.44
C LEU A 155 -12.66 22.58 0.75
N LEU A 156 -13.31 21.70 1.50
CA LEU A 156 -14.28 20.73 0.97
C LEU A 156 -15.48 21.42 0.32
N GLU A 157 -16.04 22.42 0.98
CA GLU A 157 -17.13 23.24 0.43
C GLU A 157 -16.70 23.97 -0.86
N ALA A 158 -15.47 24.53 -0.89
CA ALA A 158 -14.95 25.20 -2.07
C ALA A 158 -14.72 24.22 -3.24
N ALA A 159 -14.28 22.99 -2.96
CA ALA A 159 -14.18 21.95 -3.96
C ALA A 159 -15.55 21.53 -4.49
N ALA A 160 -16.52 21.31 -3.58
CA ALA A 160 -17.90 20.95 -3.92
C ALA A 160 -18.58 22.00 -4.82
N ARG A 161 -18.49 23.30 -4.47
CA ARG A 161 -19.02 24.39 -5.30
C ARG A 161 -18.45 24.42 -6.71
N ARG A 162 -17.26 23.91 -6.92
CA ARG A 162 -16.57 23.82 -8.20
C ARG A 162 -16.67 22.44 -8.85
N GLN A 163 -17.41 21.52 -8.25
CA GLN A 163 -17.56 20.12 -8.69
C GLN A 163 -16.21 19.41 -8.88
N LEU A 164 -15.22 19.77 -8.05
CA LEU A 164 -13.90 19.15 -8.09
C LEU A 164 -13.87 17.93 -7.18
N PRO A 165 -13.44 16.76 -7.68
CA PRO A 165 -13.21 15.59 -6.84
C PRO A 165 -12.12 15.87 -5.80
N VAL A 166 -12.30 15.30 -4.61
CA VAL A 166 -11.34 15.39 -3.52
C VAL A 166 -10.73 14.02 -3.30
N LEU A 167 -9.47 13.87 -3.69
CA LEU A 167 -8.70 12.64 -3.48
C LEU A 167 -8.11 12.64 -2.07
N GLN A 168 -8.42 11.62 -1.30
CA GLN A 168 -7.87 11.40 0.03
C GLN A 168 -6.72 10.39 -0.06
N VAL A 169 -5.53 10.81 0.36
CA VAL A 169 -4.32 9.97 0.30
C VAL A 169 -3.95 9.52 1.70
N GLU A 170 -3.61 8.25 1.87
CA GLU A 170 -3.17 7.70 3.15
C GLU A 170 -2.14 6.57 2.93
N ASP A 171 -1.46 6.15 4.00
CA ASP A 171 -0.55 5.00 3.95
C ASP A 171 -1.31 3.73 3.56
N GLY A 172 -0.71 2.91 2.70
CA GLY A 172 -1.21 1.58 2.38
C GLY A 172 -0.89 0.55 3.49
N PHE A 173 -1.34 -0.67 3.28
CA PHE A 173 -1.26 -1.73 4.30
C PHE A 173 0.12 -2.43 4.35
N LEU A 174 0.85 -2.48 3.23
CA LEU A 174 2.25 -2.90 3.15
C LEU A 174 3.11 -1.63 2.97
N ARG A 175 3.75 -1.15 4.04
CA ARG A 175 4.27 0.21 4.02
C ARG A 175 5.80 0.30 3.89
N SER A 176 6.53 -0.24 4.86
CA SER A 176 7.97 0.01 4.96
C SER A 176 8.66 -0.96 5.92
N VAL A 177 9.97 -0.93 5.93
CA VAL A 177 10.79 -1.43 7.04
C VAL A 177 11.12 -0.24 7.94
N GLY A 178 10.51 -0.18 9.13
CA GLY A 178 10.58 0.95 10.05
C GLY A 178 9.32 1.81 10.09
N LEU A 179 9.23 2.66 11.13
CA LEU A 179 8.05 3.46 11.43
C LEU A 179 7.90 4.66 10.49
N GLY A 180 6.65 4.98 10.15
CA GLY A 180 6.32 6.18 9.36
C GLY A 180 6.68 7.50 10.06
N ALA A 181 6.65 7.51 11.39
CA ALA A 181 7.07 8.64 12.19
C ALA A 181 8.56 9.00 12.00
N ASP A 182 9.39 8.06 11.53
CA ASP A 182 10.81 8.28 11.22
C ASP A 182 11.03 8.81 9.78
N LEU A 183 10.00 9.23 9.07
CA LEU A 183 10.05 9.69 7.67
C LEU A 183 10.59 8.63 6.70
N VAL A 184 10.33 7.37 6.99
CA VAL A 184 10.69 6.26 6.11
C VAL A 184 9.77 6.24 4.90
N ASP A 185 10.34 6.26 3.69
CA ASP A 185 9.57 6.28 2.44
C ASP A 185 8.70 5.02 2.31
N PRO A 186 7.41 5.19 1.99
CA PRO A 186 6.50 4.07 1.84
C PRO A 186 6.66 3.41 0.46
N VAL A 187 6.39 2.10 0.40
CA VAL A 187 6.22 1.38 -0.87
C VAL A 187 4.77 1.42 -1.35
N SER A 188 3.81 1.71 -0.47
CA SER A 188 2.40 1.82 -0.85
C SER A 188 1.68 3.00 -0.21
N TRP A 189 0.81 3.62 -0.99
CA TRP A 189 -0.22 4.56 -0.57
C TRP A 189 -1.55 4.17 -1.20
N VAL A 190 -2.64 4.63 -0.58
CA VAL A 190 -3.97 4.58 -1.16
C VAL A 190 -4.38 5.97 -1.61
N VAL A 191 -5.16 6.03 -2.69
CA VAL A 191 -5.75 7.26 -3.24
C VAL A 191 -7.24 7.00 -3.40
N ASP A 192 -8.03 7.53 -2.50
CA ASP A 192 -9.46 7.26 -2.38
C ASP A 192 -10.28 8.46 -2.86
N HIS A 193 -11.34 8.21 -3.61
CA HIS A 193 -12.20 9.23 -4.21
C HIS A 193 -13.44 9.53 -3.38
N GLN A 194 -13.85 8.62 -2.50
CA GLN A 194 -15.07 8.72 -1.68
C GLN A 194 -14.76 9.07 -0.23
N GLY A 195 -13.74 8.43 0.34
CA GLY A 195 -13.38 8.56 1.74
C GLY A 195 -11.98 8.11 2.04
N VAL A 196 -11.79 7.40 3.13
CA VAL A 196 -10.54 6.73 3.47
C VAL A 196 -10.87 5.49 4.31
N TYR A 197 -10.18 4.40 4.11
CA TYR A 197 -10.50 3.07 4.62
C TYR A 197 -10.74 2.98 6.15
N TYR A 198 -10.19 3.89 6.95
CA TYR A 198 -10.37 3.90 8.40
C TYR A 198 -11.57 4.73 8.88
N ASP A 199 -12.26 5.43 7.97
CA ASP A 199 -13.43 6.24 8.30
C ASP A 199 -14.74 5.47 8.05
N ALA A 200 -15.26 4.84 9.10
CA ALA A 200 -16.50 4.09 9.02
C ALA A 200 -17.76 4.98 8.96
N THR A 201 -17.65 6.33 9.10
CA THR A 201 -18.79 7.25 9.05
C THR A 201 -19.30 7.50 7.63
N ARG A 202 -18.53 7.15 6.61
CA ARG A 202 -18.84 7.29 5.19
C ARG A 202 -18.24 6.14 4.37
N PRO A 203 -18.70 5.91 3.15
CA PRO A 203 -18.08 4.93 2.26
C PRO A 203 -16.67 5.35 1.86
N SER A 204 -15.84 4.36 1.52
CA SER A 204 -14.54 4.51 0.87
C SER A 204 -14.53 3.70 -0.43
N ASP A 205 -13.54 3.96 -1.30
CA ASP A 205 -13.36 3.14 -2.50
C ASP A 205 -13.14 1.67 -2.14
N LEU A 206 -12.40 1.39 -1.04
CA LEU A 206 -12.24 0.03 -0.53
C LEU A 206 -13.56 -0.58 -0.07
N GLU A 207 -14.37 0.15 0.69
CA GLU A 207 -15.69 -0.36 1.14
C GLU A 207 -16.61 -0.63 -0.06
N THR A 208 -16.56 0.23 -1.08
CA THR A 208 -17.31 0.03 -2.33
C THR A 208 -16.85 -1.20 -3.07
N LEU A 209 -15.52 -1.42 -3.22
CA LEU A 209 -14.97 -2.62 -3.81
C LEU A 209 -15.46 -3.88 -3.07
N LEU A 210 -15.34 -3.91 -1.75
CA LEU A 210 -15.76 -5.04 -0.92
C LEU A 210 -17.27 -5.32 -1.02
N ALA A 211 -18.08 -4.28 -1.16
CA ALA A 211 -19.54 -4.41 -1.25
C ALA A 211 -20.02 -4.88 -2.63
N THR A 212 -19.33 -4.50 -3.71
CA THR A 212 -19.89 -4.62 -5.07
C THR A 212 -19.07 -5.49 -6.02
N GLN A 213 -17.74 -5.55 -5.85
CA GLN A 213 -16.86 -6.27 -6.76
C GLN A 213 -17.01 -7.78 -6.62
N GLN A 214 -17.06 -8.49 -7.74
CA GLN A 214 -16.93 -9.95 -7.77
C GLN A 214 -15.56 -10.32 -8.36
N TRP A 215 -14.86 -11.22 -7.70
CA TRP A 215 -13.56 -11.70 -8.15
C TRP A 215 -13.66 -13.09 -8.74
N THR A 216 -12.95 -13.33 -9.82
CA THR A 216 -12.84 -14.65 -10.42
C THR A 216 -12.02 -15.60 -9.55
N SER A 217 -12.17 -16.91 -9.76
CA SER A 217 -11.36 -17.92 -9.06
C SER A 217 -9.86 -17.68 -9.22
N ALA A 218 -9.40 -17.25 -10.40
CA ALA A 218 -7.98 -16.93 -10.63
C ALA A 218 -7.51 -15.72 -9.79
N GLN A 219 -8.36 -14.71 -9.62
CA GLN A 219 -8.06 -13.56 -8.74
C GLN A 219 -8.01 -13.96 -7.27
N CYS A 220 -8.94 -14.79 -6.82
CA CYS A 220 -8.91 -15.33 -5.44
C CYS A 220 -7.67 -16.23 -5.22
N GLN A 221 -7.29 -17.06 -6.19
CA GLN A 221 -6.05 -17.85 -6.11
C GLN A 221 -4.80 -16.96 -6.03
N ARG A 222 -4.75 -15.88 -6.79
CA ARG A 222 -3.68 -14.88 -6.69
C ARG A 222 -3.61 -14.25 -5.31
N ALA A 223 -4.76 -13.89 -4.74
CA ALA A 223 -4.84 -13.33 -3.39
C ALA A 223 -4.40 -14.34 -2.32
N ALA A 224 -4.81 -15.62 -2.44
CA ALA A 224 -4.37 -16.69 -1.57
C ALA A 224 -2.85 -16.89 -1.61
N ALA A 225 -2.25 -16.91 -2.81
CA ALA A 225 -0.80 -17.02 -2.97
C ALA A 225 -0.06 -15.80 -2.36
N LEU A 226 -0.59 -14.58 -2.57
CA LEU A 226 -0.05 -13.37 -1.97
C LEU A 226 -0.11 -13.44 -0.43
N ARG A 227 -1.25 -13.85 0.13
CA ARG A 227 -1.45 -14.04 1.57
C ARG A 227 -0.47 -15.06 2.15
N GLN A 228 -0.35 -16.24 1.50
CA GLN A 228 0.60 -17.27 1.93
C GLN A 228 2.04 -16.73 1.96
N ARG A 229 2.44 -15.99 0.92
CA ARG A 229 3.76 -15.38 0.87
C ARG A 229 3.98 -14.35 1.98
N LEU A 230 2.99 -13.50 2.27
CA LEU A 230 3.06 -12.54 3.38
C LEU A 230 3.28 -13.22 4.74
N VAL A 231 2.59 -14.34 4.96
CA VAL A 231 2.72 -15.14 6.18
C VAL A 231 4.08 -15.81 6.25
N GLN A 232 4.53 -16.48 5.18
CA GLN A 232 5.83 -17.15 5.10
C GLN A 232 7.00 -16.18 5.30
N GLU A 233 6.94 -15.03 4.63
CA GLU A 233 7.95 -13.99 4.73
C GLU A 233 7.81 -13.15 6.02
N ALA A 234 6.83 -13.46 6.85
CA ALA A 234 6.54 -12.73 8.09
C ALA A 234 6.47 -11.20 7.87
N ILE A 235 5.80 -10.76 6.81
CA ILE A 235 5.62 -9.33 6.48
C ILE A 235 4.47 -8.73 7.27
N THR A 236 4.68 -7.50 7.76
CA THR A 236 3.68 -6.64 8.41
C THR A 236 3.78 -5.22 7.85
N LYS A 237 2.94 -4.32 8.34
CA LYS A 237 2.95 -2.91 7.91
C LYS A 237 4.32 -2.25 8.07
N TYR A 238 5.04 -2.51 9.17
CA TYR A 238 6.29 -1.83 9.52
C TYR A 238 7.51 -2.74 9.57
N ASN A 239 7.33 -4.06 9.53
CA ASN A 239 8.41 -5.05 9.52
C ASN A 239 9.47 -4.83 10.61
N LEU A 240 9.03 -4.52 11.83
CA LEU A 240 9.91 -4.28 12.97
C LEU A 240 10.46 -5.60 13.50
N GLN A 241 11.76 -5.62 13.79
CA GLN A 241 12.39 -6.70 14.56
C GLN A 241 12.17 -6.45 16.04
N ALA A 242 11.92 -7.51 16.81
CA ALA A 242 11.75 -7.45 18.23
C ALA A 242 12.08 -8.81 18.87
N GLU A 243 12.25 -8.82 20.19
CA GLU A 243 12.53 -10.02 20.94
C GLU A 243 11.39 -11.03 20.90
N PRO A 244 11.70 -12.36 20.95
CA PRO A 244 10.71 -13.40 20.96
C PRO A 244 9.93 -13.39 22.28
N TRP A 245 8.63 -13.67 22.18
CA TRP A 245 7.78 -13.94 23.32
C TRP A 245 7.30 -15.40 23.25
N SER A 246 7.18 -16.05 24.41
CA SER A 246 6.70 -17.43 24.49
C SER A 246 5.44 -17.50 25.34
N ARG A 247 4.45 -18.27 24.85
CA ARG A 247 3.21 -18.55 25.58
C ARG A 247 3.52 -19.17 26.96
N PRO A 248 2.96 -18.62 28.05
CA PRO A 248 3.13 -19.22 29.36
C PRO A 248 2.59 -20.64 29.42
N ALA A 249 3.33 -21.53 30.08
CA ALA A 249 2.93 -22.94 30.24
C ALA A 249 1.60 -23.07 30.99
N GLY A 250 0.77 -24.03 30.59
CA GLY A 250 -0.50 -24.34 31.26
C GLY A 250 -1.68 -23.44 30.90
N GLN A 251 -1.48 -22.38 30.14
CA GLN A 251 -2.58 -21.49 29.69
C GLN A 251 -3.38 -22.14 28.55
N ARG A 252 -4.68 -22.35 28.78
CA ARG A 252 -5.58 -22.96 27.78
C ARG A 252 -6.00 -22.01 26.70
N ARG A 253 -6.24 -20.71 27.03
CA ARG A 253 -6.60 -19.65 26.07
C ARG A 253 -5.76 -18.40 26.34
N VAL A 254 -5.09 -17.94 25.33
CA VAL A 254 -4.26 -16.72 25.36
C VAL A 254 -4.84 -15.72 24.38
N VAL A 255 -5.17 -14.55 24.88
CA VAL A 255 -5.82 -13.49 24.14
C VAL A 255 -4.90 -12.26 24.09
N LEU A 256 -4.65 -11.74 22.89
CA LEU A 256 -3.87 -10.53 22.69
C LEU A 256 -4.80 -9.33 22.52
N VAL A 257 -4.55 -8.28 23.30
CA VAL A 257 -5.23 -6.99 23.18
C VAL A 257 -4.25 -5.96 22.66
N ILE A 258 -4.58 -5.33 21.53
CA ILE A 258 -3.72 -4.33 20.88
C ILE A 258 -4.12 -2.92 21.28
N GLY A 259 -3.20 -2.20 21.92
CA GLY A 259 -3.31 -0.79 22.19
C GLY A 259 -3.13 0.06 20.91
N GLN A 260 -3.82 1.18 20.85
CA GLN A 260 -3.74 2.14 19.76
C GLN A 260 -3.49 3.54 20.32
N VAL A 261 -3.02 4.45 19.46
CA VAL A 261 -2.96 5.87 19.79
C VAL A 261 -4.39 6.42 19.83
N GLU A 262 -4.93 6.71 21.01
CA GLU A 262 -6.34 7.10 21.21
C GLU A 262 -6.75 8.36 20.45
N SER A 263 -5.80 9.25 20.15
CA SER A 263 -6.02 10.46 19.34
C SER A 263 -5.96 10.19 17.82
N ASP A 264 -5.73 8.95 17.39
CA ASP A 264 -5.66 8.60 15.97
C ASP A 264 -7.02 8.77 15.28
N ALA A 265 -6.97 9.13 13.99
CA ALA A 265 -8.16 9.30 13.18
C ALA A 265 -8.95 7.98 13.02
N SER A 266 -8.30 6.84 13.03
CA SER A 266 -8.95 5.53 12.96
C SER A 266 -9.84 5.26 14.17
N ILE A 267 -9.43 5.65 15.38
CA ILE A 267 -10.26 5.59 16.59
C ILE A 267 -11.42 6.60 16.49
N ARG A 268 -11.10 7.84 16.13
CA ARG A 268 -12.10 8.92 16.05
C ARG A 268 -13.25 8.62 15.10
N TYR A 269 -12.95 8.02 13.95
CA TYR A 269 -13.93 7.81 12.87
C TYR A 269 -14.34 6.35 12.68
N GLY A 270 -13.59 5.42 13.24
CA GLY A 270 -13.84 3.99 13.11
C GLY A 270 -14.30 3.30 14.40
N ALA A 271 -14.30 3.99 15.56
CA ALA A 271 -14.73 3.42 16.83
C ALA A 271 -15.93 4.20 17.40
N PRO A 272 -17.18 3.84 17.05
CA PRO A 272 -18.37 4.55 17.52
C PRO A 272 -18.62 4.32 19.03
N GLY A 273 -18.34 3.12 19.54
CA GLY A 273 -18.50 2.74 20.95
C GLY A 273 -17.24 3.04 21.79
N LEU A 274 -16.43 2.02 22.04
CA LEU A 274 -15.19 2.14 22.82
C LEU A 274 -14.12 2.92 22.08
N ARG A 275 -13.42 3.83 22.78
CA ARG A 275 -12.39 4.71 22.18
C ARG A 275 -11.10 4.78 22.94
N THR A 276 -10.98 4.09 24.07
CA THR A 276 -9.77 4.08 24.91
C THR A 276 -9.24 2.67 25.07
N ASN A 277 -7.92 2.55 25.23
CA ASN A 277 -7.26 1.28 25.46
C ASN A 277 -7.72 0.65 26.78
N ARG A 278 -7.94 1.47 27.81
CA ARG A 278 -8.48 1.01 29.10
C ARG A 278 -9.87 0.40 28.94
N ALA A 279 -10.81 1.10 28.30
CA ALA A 279 -12.17 0.57 28.11
C ALA A 279 -12.18 -0.71 27.26
N LEU A 280 -11.26 -0.83 26.29
CA LEU A 280 -11.06 -2.07 25.54
C LEU A 280 -10.62 -3.20 26.47
N LEU A 281 -9.62 -2.99 27.33
CA LEU A 281 -9.12 -4.00 28.28
C LEU A 281 -10.21 -4.43 29.25
N GLU A 282 -10.96 -3.49 29.83
CA GLU A 282 -12.09 -3.77 30.74
C GLU A 282 -13.15 -4.65 30.04
N ALA A 283 -13.51 -4.29 28.81
CA ALA A 283 -14.50 -5.04 28.02
C ALA A 283 -14.00 -6.43 27.61
N VAL A 284 -12.72 -6.57 27.25
CA VAL A 284 -12.12 -7.86 26.91
C VAL A 284 -12.02 -8.76 28.15
N ARG A 285 -11.59 -8.23 29.31
CA ARG A 285 -11.55 -9.01 30.55
C ARG A 285 -12.94 -9.50 30.94
N ALA A 286 -13.98 -8.68 30.75
CA ALA A 286 -15.37 -9.09 31.00
C ALA A 286 -15.86 -10.19 30.03
N ALA A 287 -15.44 -10.12 28.75
CA ALA A 287 -15.80 -11.09 27.73
C ALA A 287 -15.01 -12.41 27.84
N GLU A 288 -13.76 -12.34 28.30
CA GLU A 288 -12.82 -13.47 28.41
C GLU A 288 -12.26 -13.59 29.83
N PRO A 289 -13.11 -13.89 30.84
CA PRO A 289 -12.72 -13.82 32.26
C PRO A 289 -11.65 -14.84 32.66
N GLN A 290 -11.56 -15.97 31.96
CA GLN A 290 -10.61 -17.06 32.23
C GLN A 290 -9.38 -17.07 31.30
N ALA A 291 -9.33 -16.18 30.32
CA ALA A 291 -8.23 -16.15 29.40
C ALA A 291 -6.99 -15.44 29.99
N TYR A 292 -5.81 -15.87 29.58
CA TYR A 292 -4.57 -15.14 29.83
C TYR A 292 -4.49 -13.96 28.87
N LEU A 293 -4.66 -12.75 29.38
CA LEU A 293 -4.68 -11.52 28.60
C LEU A 293 -3.29 -10.91 28.49
N VAL A 294 -2.79 -10.81 27.26
CA VAL A 294 -1.56 -10.09 26.96
C VAL A 294 -1.93 -8.74 26.33
N TYR A 295 -1.49 -7.65 26.96
CA TYR A 295 -1.67 -6.31 26.41
C TYR A 295 -0.41 -5.83 25.72
N LYS A 296 -0.53 -5.44 24.44
CA LYS A 296 0.54 -4.85 23.66
C LYS A 296 0.27 -3.37 23.39
N PRO A 297 0.94 -2.44 24.09
CA PRO A 297 0.82 -1.02 23.83
C PRO A 297 1.27 -0.64 22.41
N HIS A 298 0.77 0.50 21.88
CA HIS A 298 1.18 0.97 20.56
C HIS A 298 2.67 1.33 20.52
N PRO A 299 3.43 0.92 19.50
CA PRO A 299 4.87 1.17 19.43
C PRO A 299 5.25 2.66 19.45
N ASP A 300 4.43 3.57 18.92
CA ASP A 300 4.67 5.02 18.98
C ASP A 300 4.46 5.57 20.40
N VAL A 301 3.62 4.94 21.22
CA VAL A 301 3.45 5.29 22.65
C VAL A 301 4.68 4.81 23.42
N VAL A 302 5.08 3.55 23.23
CA VAL A 302 6.28 2.98 23.88
C VAL A 302 7.55 3.79 23.51
N ALA A 303 7.67 4.21 22.26
CA ALA A 303 8.79 5.04 21.81
C ALA A 303 8.72 6.50 22.29
N GLY A 304 7.68 6.90 23.03
CA GLY A 304 7.44 8.28 23.46
C GLY A 304 7.13 9.24 22.30
N LEU A 305 6.70 8.69 21.15
CA LEU A 305 6.31 9.46 19.97
C LEU A 305 4.85 9.91 20.00
N CYS A 306 4.02 9.27 20.79
CA CYS A 306 2.63 9.62 21.08
C CYS A 306 2.39 9.57 22.59
N ARG A 307 1.37 10.28 23.07
CA ARG A 307 0.95 10.20 24.47
C ARG A 307 0.26 8.85 24.72
N ALA A 308 0.49 8.27 25.89
CA ALA A 308 -0.29 7.13 26.37
C ALA A 308 -1.77 7.52 26.50
N GLY A 309 -2.65 6.54 26.38
CA GLY A 309 -4.07 6.72 26.60
C GLY A 309 -4.40 7.05 28.05
N ALA A 310 -5.57 7.60 28.28
CA ALA A 310 -6.03 7.96 29.61
C ALA A 310 -6.21 6.68 30.45
N GLY A 311 -5.43 6.55 31.54
CA GLY A 311 -5.45 5.38 32.44
C GLY A 311 -4.81 4.12 31.84
N GLU A 312 -4.00 4.23 30.80
CA GLU A 312 -3.26 3.11 30.20
C GLU A 312 -2.15 2.58 31.13
N ASP A 313 -1.68 3.39 32.05
CA ASP A 313 -0.79 3.02 33.15
C ASP A 313 -1.41 1.96 34.09
N ALA A 314 -2.74 1.94 34.24
CA ALA A 314 -3.48 0.92 34.98
C ALA A 314 -3.72 -0.38 34.16
N ALA A 315 -3.22 -0.51 32.93
CA ALA A 315 -3.43 -1.70 32.09
C ALA A 315 -2.95 -3.00 32.79
N ALA A 316 -1.86 -2.93 33.56
CA ALA A 316 -1.33 -4.07 34.33
C ALA A 316 -2.31 -4.64 35.36
N GLN A 317 -3.35 -3.89 35.74
CA GLN A 317 -4.41 -4.37 36.67
C GLN A 317 -5.53 -5.11 35.93
N LEU A 318 -5.63 -4.95 34.60
CA LEU A 318 -6.71 -5.47 33.76
C LEU A 318 -6.26 -6.66 32.90
N CYS A 319 -4.96 -6.86 32.73
CA CYS A 319 -4.39 -7.97 31.96
C CYS A 319 -3.36 -8.75 32.81
N ASP A 320 -3.00 -9.96 32.34
CA ASP A 320 -2.04 -10.80 33.03
C ASP A 320 -0.60 -10.42 32.69
N GLU A 321 -0.39 -9.85 31.48
CA GLU A 321 0.93 -9.42 31.03
C GLU A 321 0.83 -8.16 30.15
N VAL A 322 1.73 -7.21 30.37
CA VAL A 322 1.94 -6.05 29.50
C VAL A 322 3.23 -6.26 28.72
N LEU A 323 3.15 -6.27 27.37
CA LEU A 323 4.27 -6.56 26.48
C LEU A 323 4.61 -5.32 25.62
N PRO A 324 5.38 -4.35 26.12
CA PRO A 324 5.75 -3.14 25.37
C PRO A 324 6.64 -3.47 24.16
N GLN A 325 7.53 -4.43 24.31
CA GLN A 325 8.43 -4.93 23.28
C GLN A 325 7.97 -6.32 22.84
N GLY A 326 8.38 -6.76 21.67
CA GLY A 326 7.99 -8.05 21.12
C GLY A 326 7.49 -7.96 19.69
N SER A 327 7.81 -8.97 18.90
CA SER A 327 7.35 -9.09 17.53
C SER A 327 5.88 -9.46 17.46
N ILE A 328 5.04 -8.64 16.87
CA ILE A 328 3.62 -8.96 16.69
C ILE A 328 3.43 -10.24 15.86
N GLN A 329 4.35 -10.52 14.95
CA GLN A 329 4.32 -11.73 14.11
C GLN A 329 4.53 -13.01 14.92
N GLN A 330 5.47 -12.97 15.87
CA GLN A 330 5.72 -14.10 16.76
C GLN A 330 4.56 -14.28 17.73
N LEU A 331 3.97 -13.18 18.22
CA LEU A 331 2.76 -13.23 19.03
C LEU A 331 1.63 -13.96 18.31
N PHE A 332 1.42 -13.69 17.02
CA PHE A 332 0.38 -14.36 16.24
C PHE A 332 0.52 -15.88 16.14
N THR A 333 1.69 -16.45 16.39
CA THR A 333 1.88 -17.91 16.43
C THR A 333 1.64 -18.51 17.80
N GLN A 334 1.43 -17.68 18.84
CA GLN A 334 1.38 -18.10 20.26
C GLN A 334 0.04 -17.75 20.93
N ILE A 335 -0.87 -17.08 20.23
CA ILE A 335 -2.16 -16.64 20.75
C ILE A 335 -3.31 -17.39 20.06
N ASP A 336 -4.47 -17.43 20.72
CA ASP A 336 -5.69 -18.05 20.21
C ASP A 336 -6.63 -17.00 19.58
N ALA A 337 -6.68 -15.80 20.15
CA ALA A 337 -7.53 -14.71 19.64
C ALA A 337 -6.89 -13.35 19.80
N LEU A 338 -7.33 -12.41 18.95
CA LEU A 338 -6.92 -11.02 18.95
C LEU A 338 -8.11 -10.09 19.15
N HIS A 339 -8.00 -9.12 20.06
CA HIS A 339 -8.99 -8.08 20.28
C HIS A 339 -8.41 -6.71 19.90
N VAL A 340 -9.16 -5.95 19.10
CA VAL A 340 -8.77 -4.63 18.59
C VAL A 340 -9.93 -3.66 18.60
N LEU A 341 -9.63 -2.36 18.67
CA LEU A 341 -10.61 -1.34 18.27
C LEU A 341 -10.67 -1.27 16.74
N THR A 342 -9.67 -0.66 16.11
CA THR A 342 -9.62 -0.47 14.65
C THR A 342 -8.24 -0.76 14.06
N SER A 343 -7.37 -1.43 14.83
CA SER A 343 -5.97 -1.66 14.46
C SER A 343 -5.83 -2.55 13.22
N LEU A 344 -4.88 -2.20 12.36
CA LEU A 344 -4.48 -3.04 11.22
C LEU A 344 -3.96 -4.42 11.66
N ALA A 345 -3.50 -4.55 12.90
CA ALA A 345 -3.10 -5.83 13.48
C ALA A 345 -4.20 -6.91 13.36
N GLY A 346 -5.48 -6.50 13.42
CA GLY A 346 -6.59 -7.42 13.17
C GLY A 346 -6.60 -7.99 11.76
N PHE A 347 -6.35 -7.16 10.75
CA PHE A 347 -6.20 -7.66 9.39
C PHE A 347 -4.99 -8.59 9.24
N GLU A 348 -3.85 -8.23 9.84
CA GLU A 348 -2.63 -9.05 9.83
C GLU A 348 -2.84 -10.41 10.54
N ALA A 349 -3.68 -10.45 11.59
CA ALA A 349 -4.08 -11.68 12.28
C ALA A 349 -5.03 -12.54 11.40
N LEU A 350 -6.01 -11.92 10.73
CA LEU A 350 -6.88 -12.62 9.78
C LEU A 350 -6.09 -13.30 8.66
N LEU A 351 -5.05 -12.64 8.13
CA LEU A 351 -4.17 -13.24 7.11
C LEU A 351 -3.55 -14.57 7.57
N ARG A 352 -3.42 -14.77 8.88
CA ARG A 352 -2.84 -15.95 9.54
C ARG A 352 -3.88 -16.94 10.06
N GLY A 353 -5.16 -16.66 9.81
CA GLY A 353 -6.26 -17.52 10.25
C GLY A 353 -6.61 -17.42 11.74
N LEU A 354 -6.17 -16.37 12.42
CA LEU A 354 -6.50 -16.15 13.82
C LEU A 354 -7.93 -15.65 14.01
N GLU A 355 -8.52 -15.98 15.14
CA GLU A 355 -9.78 -15.41 15.61
C GLU A 355 -9.60 -13.93 15.94
N VAL A 356 -10.42 -13.07 15.35
CA VAL A 356 -10.31 -11.61 15.51
C VAL A 356 -11.63 -11.01 15.97
N HIS A 357 -11.58 -10.28 17.09
CA HIS A 357 -12.70 -9.55 17.68
C HIS A 357 -12.53 -8.05 17.47
N CYS A 358 -13.45 -7.42 16.76
CA CYS A 358 -13.47 -5.99 16.51
C CYS A 358 -14.46 -5.29 17.45
N TRP A 359 -13.96 -4.33 18.22
CA TRP A 359 -14.74 -3.46 19.10
C TRP A 359 -15.05 -2.09 18.47
N GLY A 360 -14.54 -1.87 17.28
CA GLY A 360 -14.84 -0.79 16.37
C GLY A 360 -15.13 -1.32 14.98
N LEU A 361 -15.08 -0.46 13.98
CA LEU A 361 -15.41 -0.74 12.58
C LEU A 361 -14.20 -0.54 11.66
N PRO A 362 -13.09 -1.30 11.80
CA PRO A 362 -12.03 -1.27 10.80
C PRO A 362 -12.54 -1.73 9.44
N PHE A 363 -11.77 -1.50 8.38
CA PHE A 363 -12.24 -1.82 7.02
C PHE A 363 -12.55 -3.31 6.79
N TYR A 364 -11.94 -4.19 7.57
CA TYR A 364 -12.11 -5.64 7.47
C TYR A 364 -13.24 -6.21 8.36
N ALA A 365 -13.86 -5.38 9.22
CA ALA A 365 -15.03 -5.75 10.04
C ALA A 365 -16.35 -5.65 9.25
N GLY A 366 -17.33 -6.45 9.60
CA GLY A 366 -18.67 -6.44 9.01
C GLY A 366 -18.83 -7.26 7.73
N TRP A 367 -17.87 -8.12 7.39
CA TRP A 367 -17.89 -8.95 6.18
C TRP A 367 -17.98 -10.46 6.48
N GLY A 368 -18.30 -10.85 7.73
CA GLY A 368 -18.42 -12.25 8.14
C GLY A 368 -17.09 -12.95 8.46
N LEU A 369 -15.98 -12.21 8.53
CA LEU A 369 -14.63 -12.74 8.79
C LEU A 369 -14.14 -12.48 10.22
N THR A 370 -14.86 -11.67 10.98
CA THR A 370 -14.51 -11.22 12.33
C THR A 370 -15.69 -11.31 13.27
N HIS A 371 -15.43 -11.33 14.57
CA HIS A 371 -16.45 -11.19 15.62
C HIS A 371 -16.65 -9.71 15.93
N ASP A 372 -17.69 -9.12 15.35
CA ASP A 372 -17.91 -7.68 15.39
C ASP A 372 -18.87 -7.28 16.52
N ARG A 373 -18.47 -6.33 17.35
CA ARG A 373 -19.32 -5.73 18.40
C ARG A 373 -20.16 -4.58 17.87
N GLU A 374 -19.70 -3.93 16.80
CA GLU A 374 -20.36 -2.82 16.14
C GLU A 374 -20.86 -3.25 14.75
N ARG A 375 -21.91 -2.58 14.26
CA ARG A 375 -22.48 -2.89 12.95
C ARG A 375 -22.41 -1.67 12.02
N CYS A 376 -22.08 -1.92 10.76
CA CYS A 376 -22.15 -0.93 9.70
C CYS A 376 -23.20 -1.36 8.68
N GLY A 377 -24.33 -0.61 8.57
CA GLY A 377 -25.44 -0.96 7.68
C GLY A 377 -25.10 -1.02 6.20
N ARG A 378 -23.95 -0.48 5.78
CA ARG A 378 -23.44 -0.57 4.40
C ARG A 378 -22.71 -1.89 4.09
N ARG A 379 -22.26 -2.63 5.11
CA ARG A 379 -21.47 -3.86 4.99
C ARG A 379 -22.39 -5.06 5.22
N GLN A 380 -23.08 -5.48 4.18
CA GLN A 380 -24.09 -6.55 4.29
C GLN A 380 -23.67 -7.85 3.60
N ARG A 381 -22.57 -7.81 2.82
CA ARG A 381 -22.05 -8.96 2.08
C ARG A 381 -21.15 -9.81 2.98
N GLN A 382 -21.22 -11.13 2.82
CA GLN A 382 -20.20 -12.04 3.35
C GLN A 382 -19.12 -12.25 2.30
N LEU A 383 -17.87 -12.17 2.73
CA LEU A 383 -16.70 -12.33 1.89
C LEU A 383 -15.87 -13.53 2.33
N SER A 384 -15.17 -14.14 1.40
CA SER A 384 -14.02 -14.98 1.72
C SER A 384 -12.81 -14.13 2.10
N LEU A 385 -11.88 -14.71 2.84
CA LEU A 385 -10.63 -14.02 3.19
C LEU A 385 -9.84 -13.60 1.95
N ASP A 386 -9.84 -14.41 0.89
CA ASP A 386 -9.08 -14.13 -0.32
C ASP A 386 -9.73 -13.01 -1.16
N GLU A 387 -11.05 -12.81 -1.12
CA GLU A 387 -11.71 -11.63 -1.67
C GLU A 387 -11.31 -10.36 -0.91
N LEU A 388 -11.30 -10.40 0.43
CA LEU A 388 -10.83 -9.29 1.26
C LEU A 388 -9.36 -8.96 0.95
N VAL A 389 -8.51 -9.96 0.82
CA VAL A 389 -7.08 -9.80 0.49
C VAL A 389 -6.91 -9.18 -0.89
N HIS A 390 -7.68 -9.66 -1.90
CA HIS A 390 -7.59 -9.10 -3.25
C HIS A 390 -7.95 -7.62 -3.26
N ALA A 391 -9.08 -7.26 -2.67
CA ALA A 391 -9.49 -5.86 -2.57
C ALA A 391 -8.45 -5.01 -1.83
N ALA A 392 -8.05 -5.44 -0.64
CA ALA A 392 -7.22 -4.63 0.26
C ALA A 392 -5.76 -4.54 -0.17
N LEU A 393 -5.19 -5.59 -0.79
CA LEU A 393 -3.76 -5.63 -1.11
C LEU A 393 -3.45 -5.55 -2.60
N ILE A 394 -4.40 -5.84 -3.50
CA ILE A 394 -4.13 -5.85 -4.94
C ILE A 394 -4.83 -4.69 -5.65
N ASP A 395 -6.13 -4.49 -5.40
CA ASP A 395 -6.93 -3.52 -6.15
C ASP A 395 -6.83 -2.09 -5.59
N TYR A 396 -6.88 -1.94 -4.27
CA TYR A 396 -7.02 -0.63 -3.63
C TYR A 396 -5.70 0.16 -3.49
N PRO A 397 -4.56 -0.43 -3.06
CA PRO A 397 -3.31 0.32 -2.91
C PRO A 397 -2.59 0.52 -4.24
N ARG A 398 -1.82 1.60 -4.29
CA ARG A 398 -0.79 1.80 -5.29
C ARG A 398 0.56 1.49 -4.68
N TYR A 399 1.35 0.71 -5.39
CA TYR A 399 2.72 0.39 -4.99
C TYR A 399 3.70 1.09 -5.91
N VAL A 400 4.76 1.65 -5.35
CA VAL A 400 5.82 2.34 -6.09
C VAL A 400 7.17 1.82 -5.63
N SER A 401 7.94 1.30 -6.55
CA SER A 401 9.30 0.84 -6.31
C SER A 401 10.17 1.95 -5.71
N ARG A 402 10.92 1.63 -4.67
CA ARG A 402 11.85 2.56 -4.04
C ARG A 402 13.04 2.88 -4.95
N ASP A 403 13.44 1.92 -5.77
CA ASP A 403 14.64 2.00 -6.60
C ASP A 403 14.32 2.64 -7.97
N SER A 404 13.34 2.12 -8.68
CA SER A 404 13.01 2.61 -10.02
C SER A 404 12.01 3.79 -10.02
N GLY A 405 11.22 3.96 -8.96
CA GLY A 405 10.12 4.93 -8.92
C GLY A 405 8.90 4.55 -9.77
N TRP A 406 8.92 3.39 -10.41
CA TRP A 406 7.79 2.87 -11.19
C TRP A 406 6.70 2.30 -10.29
N PHE A 407 5.47 2.29 -10.80
CA PHE A 407 4.42 1.49 -10.19
C PHE A 407 4.76 0.00 -10.32
N ILE A 408 4.55 -0.74 -9.25
CA ILE A 408 4.84 -2.17 -9.15
C ILE A 408 3.61 -2.92 -8.64
N THR A 409 3.62 -4.24 -8.75
CA THR A 409 2.56 -5.08 -8.20
C THR A 409 2.74 -5.30 -6.69
N ALA A 410 1.72 -5.83 -6.03
CA ALA A 410 1.80 -6.19 -4.61
C ALA A 410 2.89 -7.24 -4.34
N GLU A 411 3.04 -8.21 -5.24
CA GLU A 411 4.06 -9.25 -5.16
C GLU A 411 5.48 -8.67 -5.23
N GLN A 412 5.71 -7.74 -6.15
CA GLN A 412 6.98 -7.04 -6.29
C GLN A 412 7.27 -6.15 -5.08
N ALA A 413 6.24 -5.53 -4.50
CA ALA A 413 6.38 -4.76 -3.27
C ALA A 413 6.81 -5.64 -2.07
N ILE A 414 6.30 -6.88 -1.99
CA ILE A 414 6.77 -7.85 -0.98
C ILE A 414 8.24 -8.20 -1.23
N GLU A 415 8.65 -8.44 -2.47
CA GLU A 415 10.05 -8.71 -2.81
C GLU A 415 10.98 -7.57 -2.34
N GLU A 416 10.60 -6.33 -2.63
CA GLU A 416 11.36 -5.16 -2.16
C GLU A 416 11.39 -5.05 -0.63
N LEU A 417 10.28 -5.32 0.06
CA LEU A 417 10.23 -5.28 1.52
C LEU A 417 11.12 -6.36 2.15
N VAL A 418 11.13 -7.58 1.60
CA VAL A 418 11.99 -8.67 2.04
C VAL A 418 13.47 -8.31 1.84
N ALA A 419 13.83 -7.86 0.64
CA ALA A 419 15.19 -7.43 0.33
C ALA A 419 15.63 -6.26 1.22
N TRP A 420 14.73 -5.30 1.45
CA TRP A 420 15.00 -4.16 2.32
C TRP A 420 15.22 -4.57 3.78
N ARG A 421 14.43 -5.50 4.31
CA ARG A 421 14.57 -6.01 5.68
C ARG A 421 15.90 -6.77 5.88
N ALA A 422 16.37 -7.48 4.84
CA ALA A 422 17.64 -8.20 4.85
C ALA A 422 18.86 -7.28 4.67
N ALA A 423 18.67 -6.07 4.13
CA ALA A 423 19.75 -5.13 3.91
C ALA A 423 20.27 -4.56 5.24
N PRO A 424 21.58 -4.24 5.33
CA PRO A 424 22.12 -3.57 6.52
C PRO A 424 21.35 -2.29 6.85
N PRO A 425 21.15 -1.99 8.14
CA PRO A 425 20.40 -0.80 8.55
C PRO A 425 21.07 0.46 7.98
N GLN A 426 20.32 1.19 7.16
CA GLN A 426 20.82 2.45 6.59
C GLN A 426 21.05 3.47 7.72
N ARG A 427 22.20 4.13 7.71
CA ARG A 427 22.50 5.22 8.64
C ARG A 427 21.39 6.28 8.53
N ARG A 428 20.80 6.65 9.67
CA ARG A 428 19.79 7.71 9.73
C ARG A 428 20.36 9.00 9.18
N THR A 429 19.62 9.67 8.33
CA THR A 429 20.00 11.00 7.86
C THR A 429 19.92 12.01 9.02
N LEU A 430 20.74 13.07 8.97
CA LEU A 430 20.68 14.15 9.94
C LEU A 430 19.27 14.74 10.09
N VAL A 431 18.53 14.81 8.99
CA VAL A 431 17.13 15.29 8.98
C VAL A 431 16.23 14.38 9.81
N GLN A 432 16.37 13.05 9.70
CA GLN A 432 15.60 12.09 10.51
C GLN A 432 15.95 12.19 12.00
N ALA A 433 17.23 12.38 12.32
CA ALA A 433 17.69 12.56 13.70
C ALA A 433 17.14 13.87 14.32
N LEU A 434 17.22 14.98 13.58
CA LEU A 434 16.68 16.27 13.99
C LEU A 434 15.15 16.24 14.16
N PHE A 435 14.44 15.57 13.25
CA PHE A 435 12.98 15.46 13.31
C PHE A 435 12.51 14.68 14.55
N ARG A 436 13.21 13.59 14.90
CA ARG A 436 12.98 12.84 16.14
C ARG A 436 13.25 13.68 17.39
N HIS A 437 14.36 14.40 17.39
CA HIS A 437 14.71 15.28 18.52
C HIS A 437 13.67 16.38 18.71
N TRP A 438 13.24 17.02 17.63
CA TRP A 438 12.21 18.06 17.66
C TRP A 438 10.83 17.51 18.04
N GLY A 439 10.50 16.30 17.61
CA GLY A 439 9.29 15.58 18.02
C GLY A 439 9.27 15.30 19.54
N ARG A 440 10.40 14.97 20.14
CA ARG A 440 10.53 14.78 21.59
C ARG A 440 10.43 16.10 22.39
N LEU A 441 11.03 17.18 21.89
CA LEU A 441 10.99 18.50 22.55
C LEU A 441 9.59 19.13 22.55
N ARG A 442 8.80 18.95 21.51
CA ARG A 442 7.42 19.50 21.44
C ARG A 442 6.41 18.79 22.35
N ARG A 443 6.79 17.71 23.00
CA ARG A 443 5.90 16.82 23.78
C ARG A 443 6.22 16.81 25.28
N ARG A 444 7.32 17.45 25.68
CA ARG A 444 7.56 17.90 27.05
C ARG A 444 6.86 19.25 27.28
#